data_3f07fa6ad29ad78c2fdc496c932d247e
#
_entry.id   3f07fa6ad29ad78c2fdc496c932d247e
#
_cell.length_a   1.000
_cell.length_b   1.000
_cell.length_c   1.000
_cell.angle_alpha   90.00
_cell.angle_beta   90.00
_cell.angle_gamma   90.00
#
_symmetry.space_group_name_H-M   'P 1'
#
loop_
_entity.id
_entity.type
_entity.pdbx_description
1 polymer ?
#
loop_
_entity_poly.entity_id
_entity_poly.type
_entity_poly.pdbx_seq_one_letter_code
_entity_poly.pdbx_strand_id
1 'polypeptide(L)'
;VELHKVLKPHKSYGIVNIFLSCGFVGDVKPAKIVNRGRHDALAGKTVWHQRIDDVVSRHAQGELEREEAFAQLAAIARDFASTATGTDVRNQTLTDIEETPRTTGNQQGLTLLRQTIEALYPPEFADAERNHIARQATVEQAGEWVANLVERWR
;
A
#
# COMPACT_ATOMS: atom_id res chain seq x y z
N VAL A 1 40.90 19.82 -36.70
CA VAL A 1 39.75 20.41 -35.95
C VAL A 1 39.04 19.23 -35.33
N GLU A 2 39.38 18.89 -34.06
CA GLU A 2 38.77 17.84 -33.29
C GLU A 2 37.56 18.34 -32.54
N LEU A 3 36.40 17.74 -32.80
CA LEU A 3 35.17 17.95 -32.05
C LEU A 3 35.12 16.88 -30.92
N HIS A 4 35.51 17.30 -29.70
CA HIS A 4 35.24 16.54 -28.49
C HIS A 4 33.73 16.55 -28.19
N LYS A 5 33.07 15.41 -28.44
CA LYS A 5 31.73 15.13 -27.97
C LYS A 5 31.81 14.76 -26.48
N VAL A 6 31.45 15.70 -25.62
CA VAL A 6 31.28 15.47 -24.19
C VAL A 6 29.96 14.73 -23.98
N LEU A 7 30.05 13.43 -23.69
CA LEU A 7 28.94 12.62 -23.18
C LEU A 7 28.67 13.02 -21.74
N LYS A 8 27.51 13.57 -21.47
CA LYS A 8 27.02 13.78 -20.10
C LYS A 8 26.56 12.44 -19.53
N PRO A 9 26.96 12.07 -18.31
CA PRO A 9 26.47 10.84 -17.70
C PRO A 9 25.02 11.01 -17.24
N HIS A 10 24.18 10.07 -17.61
CA HIS A 10 22.84 9.87 -17.08
C HIS A 10 22.93 9.64 -15.56
N LYS A 11 22.29 10.52 -14.79
CA LYS A 11 22.06 10.30 -13.36
C LYS A 11 21.02 9.21 -13.20
N SER A 12 21.48 8.01 -12.88
CA SER A 12 20.68 6.93 -12.33
C SER A 12 20.24 7.35 -10.94
N TYR A 13 18.95 7.59 -10.75
CA TYR A 13 18.39 7.74 -9.42
C TYR A 13 18.27 6.35 -8.79
N GLY A 14 19.34 5.96 -8.11
CA GLY A 14 19.31 4.82 -7.22
C GLY A 14 18.37 5.14 -6.05
N ILE A 15 17.41 4.27 -5.83
CA ILE A 15 16.60 4.24 -4.61
C ILE A 15 17.55 3.96 -3.45
N VAL A 16 17.91 5.00 -2.72
CA VAL A 16 18.72 4.87 -1.51
C VAL A 16 17.81 4.34 -0.41
N ASN A 17 17.89 3.03 -0.16
CA ASN A 17 17.39 2.42 1.04
C ASN A 17 18.19 2.98 2.23
N ILE A 18 17.64 3.98 2.92
CA ILE A 18 18.19 4.43 4.19
C ILE A 18 17.71 3.47 5.28
N PHE A 19 18.38 2.32 5.40
CA PHE A 19 18.35 1.56 6.63
C PHE A 19 19.28 2.25 7.62
N LEU A 20 18.72 3.04 8.53
CA LEU A 20 19.45 3.45 9.72
C LEU A 20 19.65 2.21 10.59
N SER A 21 20.89 1.73 10.62
CA SER A 21 21.36 0.69 11.52
C SER A 21 21.30 1.21 12.95
N CYS A 22 20.27 0.83 13.69
CA CYS A 22 20.30 0.82 15.15
C CYS A 22 20.42 -0.64 15.56
N GLY A 23 21.63 -1.03 15.95
CA GLY A 23 21.93 -2.36 16.45
C GLY A 23 21.18 -2.64 17.75
N PHE A 24 20.23 -3.57 17.66
CA PHE A 24 19.76 -4.33 18.81
C PHE A 24 19.68 -5.78 18.37
N VAL A 25 20.72 -6.53 18.71
CA VAL A 25 20.72 -7.99 18.61
C VAL A 25 19.85 -8.51 19.73
N GLY A 26 18.59 -8.74 19.42
CA GLY A 26 17.66 -9.49 20.23
C GLY A 26 17.17 -10.67 19.40
N ASP A 27 17.49 -11.87 19.86
CA ASP A 27 17.10 -13.15 19.30
C ASP A 27 15.55 -13.25 19.30
N VAL A 28 14.92 -12.83 18.23
CA VAL A 28 13.45 -12.95 18.07
C VAL A 28 13.16 -14.32 17.50
N LYS A 29 12.86 -15.27 18.38
CA LYS A 29 12.25 -16.54 18.00
C LYS A 29 11.01 -16.29 17.15
N PRO A 30 10.82 -17.00 16.01
CA PRO A 30 9.61 -16.87 15.21
C PRO A 30 8.41 -17.23 16.08
N ALA A 31 7.52 -16.24 16.29
CA ALA A 31 6.28 -16.46 17.01
C ALA A 31 5.43 -17.45 16.22
N LYS A 32 5.11 -18.60 16.86
CA LYS A 32 4.10 -19.55 16.37
C LYS A 32 2.83 -18.77 16.05
N ILE A 33 2.38 -18.81 14.79
CA ILE A 33 1.06 -18.31 14.39
C ILE A 33 0.01 -19.20 15.07
N VAL A 34 -0.44 -18.75 16.23
CA VAL A 34 -1.59 -19.35 16.90
C VAL A 34 -2.82 -18.76 16.25
N ASN A 35 -3.60 -19.64 15.63
CA ASN A 35 -4.89 -19.32 15.01
C ASN A 35 -5.85 -18.82 16.11
N ARG A 36 -5.85 -17.50 16.39
CA ARG A 36 -6.73 -16.87 17.38
C ARG A 36 -8.02 -16.45 16.70
N GLY A 37 -9.12 -16.90 17.28
CA GLY A 37 -10.46 -16.82 16.74
C GLY A 37 -11.00 -15.41 16.57
N ARG A 38 -12.19 -15.35 16.01
CA ARG A 38 -13.02 -14.22 15.52
C ARG A 38 -13.02 -12.93 16.37
N HIS A 39 -12.60 -12.96 17.63
CA HIS A 39 -12.48 -11.78 18.51
C HIS A 39 -11.24 -10.93 18.23
N ASP A 40 -10.17 -11.51 17.66
CA ASP A 40 -8.96 -10.77 17.28
C ASP A 40 -9.17 -9.94 16.00
N ALA A 41 -10.16 -10.29 15.17
CA ALA A 41 -10.43 -9.57 13.92
C ALA A 41 -10.98 -8.15 14.15
N LEU A 42 -11.76 -7.93 15.22
CA LEU A 42 -12.28 -6.59 15.56
C LEU A 42 -11.20 -5.71 16.19
N ALA A 43 -10.38 -6.27 17.08
CA ALA A 43 -9.22 -5.57 17.64
C ALA A 43 -8.18 -5.27 16.54
N GLY A 44 -8.04 -6.19 15.56
CA GLY A 44 -7.20 -6.00 14.40
C GLY A 44 -7.64 -4.84 13.50
N LYS A 45 -8.94 -4.64 13.27
CA LYS A 45 -9.46 -3.55 12.43
C LYS A 45 -9.12 -2.17 12.98
N THR A 46 -9.21 -1.98 14.30
CA THR A 46 -8.87 -0.71 14.95
C THR A 46 -7.43 -0.28 14.66
N VAL A 47 -6.48 -1.21 14.66
CA VAL A 47 -5.07 -0.91 14.33
C VAL A 47 -4.93 -0.42 12.90
N TRP A 48 -5.67 -1.00 11.97
CA TRP A 48 -5.65 -0.56 10.57
C TRP A 48 -6.25 0.83 10.39
N HIS A 49 -7.37 1.12 11.04
CA HIS A 49 -7.95 2.47 11.04
C HIS A 49 -6.98 3.50 11.62
N GLN A 50 -6.32 3.21 12.74
CA GLN A 50 -5.30 4.11 13.30
C GLN A 50 -4.15 4.40 12.33
N ARG A 51 -3.68 3.39 11.58
CA ARG A 51 -2.64 3.59 10.56
C ARG A 51 -3.13 4.47 9.40
N ILE A 52 -4.37 4.31 8.98
CA ILE A 52 -4.99 5.13 7.94
C ILE A 52 -5.12 6.57 8.42
N ASP A 53 -5.66 6.77 9.63
CA ASP A 53 -5.87 8.09 10.23
C ASP A 53 -4.55 8.83 10.45
N ASP A 54 -3.47 8.12 10.80
CA ASP A 54 -2.12 8.69 10.91
C ASP A 54 -1.64 9.28 9.59
N VAL A 55 -1.76 8.55 8.49
CA VAL A 55 -1.37 9.04 7.16
C VAL A 55 -2.17 10.27 6.76
N VAL A 56 -3.50 10.24 6.93
CA VAL A 56 -4.40 11.36 6.61
C VAL A 56 -4.06 12.59 7.46
N SER A 57 -3.83 12.38 8.76
CA SER A 57 -3.49 13.47 9.69
C SER A 57 -2.14 14.11 9.36
N ARG A 58 -1.12 13.33 9.06
CA ARG A 58 0.21 13.82 8.68
C ARG A 58 0.18 14.59 7.36
N HIS A 59 -0.62 14.15 6.41
CA HIS A 59 -0.85 14.92 5.19
C HIS A 59 -1.55 16.25 5.49
N ALA A 60 -2.60 16.25 6.30
CA ALA A 60 -3.33 17.46 6.69
C ALA A 60 -2.45 18.47 7.45
N GLN A 61 -1.41 17.99 8.14
CA GLN A 61 -0.41 18.81 8.85
C GLN A 61 0.71 19.29 7.92
N GLY A 62 0.72 18.87 6.66
CA GLY A 62 1.76 19.21 5.69
C GLY A 62 3.08 18.44 5.89
N GLU A 63 3.06 17.35 6.64
CA GLU A 63 4.23 16.49 6.87
C GLU A 63 4.44 15.45 5.74
N LEU A 64 3.38 15.15 4.99
CA LEU A 64 3.40 14.22 3.87
C LEU A 64 2.88 14.89 2.61
N GLU A 65 3.61 14.74 1.52
CA GLU A 65 3.11 15.10 0.20
C GLU A 65 1.99 14.17 -0.24
N ARG A 66 1.13 14.66 -1.15
CA ARG A 66 -0.05 13.90 -1.62
C ARG A 66 0.32 12.54 -2.18
N GLU A 67 1.32 12.48 -3.04
CA GLU A 67 1.79 11.26 -3.70
C GLU A 67 2.32 10.25 -2.69
N GLU A 68 3.03 10.72 -1.68
CA GLU A 68 3.54 9.87 -0.60
C GLU A 68 2.40 9.32 0.27
N ALA A 69 1.41 10.15 0.59
CA ALA A 69 0.23 9.72 1.34
C ALA A 69 -0.55 8.63 0.58
N PHE A 70 -0.75 8.78 -0.73
CA PHE A 70 -1.37 7.75 -1.56
C PHE A 70 -0.57 6.45 -1.58
N ALA A 71 0.76 6.54 -1.70
CA ALA A 71 1.63 5.36 -1.67
C ALA A 71 1.56 4.64 -0.31
N GLN A 72 1.54 5.37 0.81
CA GLN A 72 1.40 4.80 2.14
C GLN A 72 0.03 4.15 2.35
N LEU A 73 -1.06 4.76 1.88
CA LEU A 73 -2.39 4.17 1.92
C LEU A 73 -2.48 2.89 1.09
N ALA A 74 -1.87 2.85 -0.10
CA ALA A 74 -1.79 1.65 -0.91
C ALA A 74 -0.98 0.53 -0.23
N ALA A 75 0.11 0.88 0.47
CA ALA A 75 0.88 -0.07 1.26
C ALA A 75 0.06 -0.65 2.43
N ILE A 76 -0.71 0.19 3.15
CA ILE A 76 -1.62 -0.25 4.22
C ILE A 76 -2.66 -1.22 3.68
N ALA A 77 -3.28 -0.93 2.53
CA ALA A 77 -4.26 -1.80 1.90
C ALA A 77 -3.68 -3.19 1.58
N ARG A 78 -2.46 -3.24 1.03
CA ARG A 78 -1.76 -4.49 0.73
C ARG A 78 -1.32 -5.26 1.98
N ASP A 79 -0.84 -4.57 3.00
CA ASP A 79 -0.48 -5.17 4.29
C ASP A 79 -1.70 -5.82 4.95
N PHE A 80 -2.82 -5.11 4.96
CA PHE A 80 -4.08 -5.63 5.47
C PHE A 80 -4.50 -6.90 4.72
N ALA A 81 -4.52 -6.85 3.39
CA ALA A 81 -4.92 -7.98 2.56
C ALA A 81 -3.98 -9.18 2.74
N SER A 82 -2.66 -8.95 2.88
CA SER A 82 -1.70 -10.00 3.18
C SER A 82 -1.98 -10.67 4.51
N THR A 83 -2.34 -9.88 5.53
CA THR A 83 -2.73 -10.41 6.85
C THR A 83 -4.05 -11.18 6.79
N ALA A 84 -5.03 -10.67 6.05
CA ALA A 84 -6.36 -11.27 5.95
C ALA A 84 -6.39 -12.55 5.12
N THR A 85 -5.54 -12.66 4.08
CA THR A 85 -5.46 -13.85 3.22
C THR A 85 -4.43 -14.88 3.69
N GLY A 86 -3.46 -14.46 4.49
CA GLY A 86 -2.28 -15.27 4.82
C GLY A 86 -1.31 -15.44 3.65
N THR A 87 -1.50 -14.69 2.55
CA THR A 87 -0.66 -14.70 1.35
C THR A 87 -0.02 -13.32 1.17
N ASP A 88 1.26 -13.26 0.84
CA ASP A 88 1.94 -11.98 0.63
C ASP A 88 1.51 -11.35 -0.70
N VAL A 89 0.71 -10.28 -0.61
CA VAL A 89 0.25 -9.49 -1.77
C VAL A 89 0.90 -8.11 -1.84
N ARG A 90 1.91 -7.83 -1.00
CA ARG A 90 2.53 -6.50 -0.88
C ARG A 90 3.17 -6.02 -2.18
N ASN A 91 3.82 -6.94 -2.89
CA ASN A 91 4.56 -6.66 -4.11
C ASN A 91 3.84 -7.11 -5.38
N GLN A 92 2.58 -7.52 -5.24
CA GLN A 92 1.77 -7.97 -6.38
C GLN A 92 1.31 -6.80 -7.23
N THR A 93 1.33 -6.98 -8.54
CA THR A 93 0.69 -6.08 -9.50
C THR A 93 -0.83 -6.27 -9.46
N LEU A 94 -1.59 -5.40 -10.14
CA LEU A 94 -3.04 -5.56 -10.27
C LEU A 94 -3.42 -6.89 -10.94
N THR A 95 -2.62 -7.34 -11.91
CA THR A 95 -2.80 -8.63 -12.60
C THR A 95 -2.54 -9.79 -11.65
N ASP A 96 -1.46 -9.73 -10.86
CA ASP A 96 -1.15 -10.79 -9.89
C ASP A 96 -2.26 -10.93 -8.83
N ILE A 97 -2.82 -9.80 -8.37
CA ILE A 97 -3.97 -9.80 -7.44
C ILE A 97 -5.20 -10.45 -8.09
N GLU A 98 -5.42 -10.22 -9.38
CA GLU A 98 -6.51 -10.84 -10.13
C GLU A 98 -6.34 -12.35 -10.27
N GLU A 99 -5.12 -12.82 -10.46
CA GLU A 99 -4.74 -14.23 -10.57
C GLU A 99 -4.63 -14.95 -9.22
N THR A 100 -4.64 -14.22 -8.10
CA THR A 100 -4.58 -14.81 -6.76
C THR A 100 -5.74 -15.79 -6.54
N PRO A 101 -5.49 -17.03 -6.06
CA PRO A 101 -6.52 -18.02 -5.84
C PRO A 101 -7.65 -17.51 -4.95
N ARG A 102 -8.87 -17.59 -5.46
CA ARG A 102 -10.06 -17.11 -4.77
C ARG A 102 -10.74 -18.23 -4.01
N THR A 103 -11.01 -17.98 -2.75
CA THR A 103 -11.80 -18.83 -1.89
C THR A 103 -13.09 -18.13 -1.50
N THR A 104 -14.05 -18.87 -0.97
CA THR A 104 -15.33 -18.28 -0.50
C THR A 104 -15.11 -17.18 0.55
N GLY A 105 -13.98 -17.22 1.27
CA GLY A 105 -13.67 -16.28 2.35
C GLY A 105 -12.86 -15.05 1.91
N ASN A 106 -12.29 -15.01 0.69
CA ASN A 106 -11.44 -13.90 0.25
C ASN A 106 -11.83 -13.28 -1.10
N GLN A 107 -12.76 -13.89 -1.83
CA GLN A 107 -13.10 -13.47 -3.19
C GLN A 107 -13.56 -12.02 -3.27
N GLN A 108 -14.46 -11.62 -2.38
CA GLN A 108 -14.98 -10.26 -2.35
C GLN A 108 -13.90 -9.28 -1.89
N GLY A 109 -13.09 -9.68 -0.91
CA GLY A 109 -11.98 -8.88 -0.39
C GLY A 109 -10.92 -8.60 -1.45
N LEU A 110 -10.48 -9.61 -2.21
CA LEU A 110 -9.50 -9.44 -3.30
C LEU A 110 -10.03 -8.56 -4.44
N THR A 111 -11.33 -8.66 -4.77
CA THR A 111 -11.94 -7.76 -5.75
C THR A 111 -11.91 -6.31 -5.26
N LEU A 112 -12.25 -6.09 -3.99
CA LEU A 112 -12.25 -4.78 -3.38
C LEU A 112 -10.84 -4.21 -3.26
N LEU A 113 -9.84 -5.06 -2.91
CA LEU A 113 -8.44 -4.68 -2.90
C LEU A 113 -7.99 -4.18 -4.26
N ARG A 114 -8.25 -4.95 -5.34
CA ARG A 114 -7.88 -4.56 -6.69
C ARG A 114 -8.45 -3.19 -7.06
N GLN A 115 -9.74 -2.97 -6.79
CA GLN A 115 -10.41 -1.69 -7.06
C GLN A 115 -9.80 -0.55 -6.23
N THR A 116 -9.51 -0.79 -4.96
CA THR A 116 -8.89 0.19 -4.08
C THR A 116 -7.48 0.57 -4.56
N ILE A 117 -6.65 -0.42 -4.90
CA ILE A 117 -5.30 -0.17 -5.42
C ILE A 117 -5.35 0.56 -6.76
N GLU A 118 -6.26 0.18 -7.67
CA GLU A 118 -6.44 0.87 -8.94
C GLU A 118 -6.81 2.35 -8.75
N ALA A 119 -7.67 2.65 -7.78
CA ALA A 119 -8.05 4.02 -7.44
C ALA A 119 -6.91 4.83 -6.77
N LEU A 120 -6.02 4.15 -6.05
CA LEU A 120 -4.86 4.76 -5.39
C LEU A 120 -3.64 4.91 -6.31
N TYR A 121 -3.64 4.31 -7.50
CA TYR A 121 -2.51 4.44 -8.42
C TYR A 121 -2.29 5.91 -8.79
N PRO A 122 -1.02 6.39 -8.69
CA PRO A 122 -0.73 7.75 -9.09
C PRO A 122 -1.12 7.99 -10.55
N PRO A 123 -1.61 9.18 -10.89
CA PRO A 123 -2.01 9.53 -12.25
C PRO A 123 -0.90 9.38 -13.31
N GLU A 124 0.36 9.32 -12.88
CA GLU A 124 1.55 9.18 -13.73
C GLU A 124 1.62 7.82 -14.44
N PHE A 125 1.00 6.78 -13.86
CA PHE A 125 1.00 5.41 -14.40
C PHE A 125 -0.36 4.98 -14.95
N ALA A 126 -1.40 5.75 -14.67
CA ALA A 126 -2.72 5.48 -15.22
C ALA A 126 -2.87 6.24 -16.55
N ASP A 127 -3.38 5.55 -17.57
CA ASP A 127 -3.88 6.18 -18.78
C ASP A 127 -4.74 7.39 -18.36
N ALA A 128 -4.24 8.58 -18.67
CA ALA A 128 -4.78 9.85 -18.17
C ALA A 128 -6.28 10.03 -18.46
N GLU A 129 -6.80 9.29 -19.45
CA GLU A 129 -8.20 9.32 -19.86
C GLU A 129 -9.09 8.38 -19.01
N ARG A 130 -8.51 7.32 -18.43
CA ARG A 130 -9.28 6.30 -17.71
C ARG A 130 -9.41 6.54 -16.21
N ASN A 131 -8.53 7.34 -15.61
CA ASN A 131 -8.51 7.51 -14.15
C ASN A 131 -8.74 8.96 -13.72
N HIS A 132 -9.78 9.59 -14.26
CA HIS A 132 -10.21 10.94 -13.89
C HIS A 132 -10.55 11.06 -12.39
N ILE A 133 -11.06 9.98 -11.78
CA ILE A 133 -11.43 9.94 -10.35
C ILE A 133 -10.18 10.01 -9.47
N ALA A 134 -9.12 9.26 -9.78
CA ALA A 134 -7.89 9.26 -9.00
C ALA A 134 -7.16 10.62 -9.01
N ARG A 135 -7.30 11.39 -10.09
CA ARG A 135 -6.70 12.74 -10.17
C ARG A 135 -7.35 13.76 -9.26
N GLN A 136 -8.66 13.62 -9.04
CA GLN A 136 -9.45 14.56 -8.25
C GLN A 136 -9.62 14.11 -6.80
N ALA A 137 -9.27 12.87 -6.47
CA ALA A 137 -9.42 12.33 -5.14
C ALA A 137 -8.49 13.06 -4.15
N THR A 138 -9.04 13.37 -2.99
CA THR A 138 -8.26 13.87 -1.87
C THR A 138 -7.65 12.70 -1.07
N VAL A 139 -6.67 13.01 -0.19
CA VAL A 139 -6.05 11.99 0.68
C VAL A 139 -7.08 11.45 1.68
N GLU A 140 -8.01 12.27 2.14
CA GLU A 140 -9.11 11.87 3.01
C GLU A 140 -10.01 10.83 2.31
N GLN A 141 -10.40 11.10 1.05
CA GLN A 141 -11.19 10.15 0.26
C GLN A 141 -10.43 8.84 0.01
N ALA A 142 -9.13 8.93 -0.25
CA ALA A 142 -8.28 7.76 -0.39
C ALA A 142 -8.22 6.93 0.90
N GLY A 143 -8.12 7.60 2.06
CA GLY A 143 -8.21 6.97 3.38
C GLY A 143 -9.54 6.27 3.60
N GLU A 144 -10.66 6.89 3.22
CA GLU A 144 -11.99 6.27 3.29
C GLU A 144 -12.10 5.01 2.43
N TRP A 145 -11.48 4.97 1.25
CA TRP A 145 -11.48 3.77 0.41
C TRP A 145 -10.75 2.61 1.07
N VAL A 146 -9.60 2.88 1.70
CA VAL A 146 -8.84 1.84 2.44
C VAL A 146 -9.60 1.41 3.70
N ALA A 147 -10.22 2.33 4.42
CA ALA A 147 -11.07 2.02 5.56
C ALA A 147 -12.26 1.13 5.16
N ASN A 148 -12.92 1.43 4.04
CA ASN A 148 -13.97 0.59 3.47
C ASN A 148 -13.49 -0.82 3.10
N LEU A 149 -12.27 -0.94 2.55
CA LEU A 149 -11.66 -2.24 2.29
C LEU A 149 -11.55 -3.06 3.57
N VAL A 150 -11.02 -2.46 4.65
CA VAL A 150 -10.86 -3.10 5.96
C VAL A 150 -12.21 -3.54 6.53
N GLU A 151 -13.24 -2.69 6.46
CA GLU A 151 -14.55 -2.99 7.01
C GLU A 151 -15.33 -4.06 6.24
N ARG A 152 -15.24 -4.02 4.92
CA ARG A 152 -16.03 -4.88 4.03
C ARG A 152 -15.32 -6.17 3.63
N TRP A 153 -14.12 -6.41 4.10
CA TRP A 153 -13.39 -7.64 3.83
C TRP A 153 -14.16 -8.88 4.32
N ARG A 154 -14.50 -9.75 3.38
CA ARG A 154 -15.16 -11.05 3.62
C ARG A 154 -14.62 -12.09 2.63
#